data_cec62a907880bdb2fdd1b93259cb4b23
#
_entry.id   cec62a907880bdb2fdd1b93259cb4b23
#
_cell.length_a   1.000
_cell.length_b   1.000
_cell.length_c   1.000
_cell.angle_alpha   90.00
_cell.angle_beta   90.00
_cell.angle_gamma   90.00
#
_symmetry.space_group_name_H-M   'P 1'
#
loop_
_entity.id
_entity.type
_entity.pdbx_description
1 polymer ?
#
loop_
_entity_poly.entity_id
_entity_poly.type
_entity_poly.pdbx_seq_one_letter_code
_entity_poly.pdbx_strand_id
1 'polypeptide(L)'
;PKLLVAVQPTRGLDVGAIEYIHKQIVAQRDAGKAVLLVSLELDEVMNLSDRILVMYEGEIVGEFDPKTTTVQELGLYMAGAKKKEAK
;
A
#
# COMPACT_ATOMS: atom_id res chain seq x y z
N PRO A 1 13.56 16.48 -5.98
CA PRO A 1 12.53 15.46 -5.74
C PRO A 1 12.43 15.13 -4.27
N LYS A 2 11.23 14.89 -3.84
CA LYS A 2 10.98 14.60 -2.45
C LYS A 2 10.36 13.22 -2.32
N LEU A 3 10.74 12.53 -1.26
CA LEU A 3 10.16 11.24 -0.95
C LEU A 3 9.52 11.32 0.43
N LEU A 4 8.24 10.99 0.49
CA LEU A 4 7.52 10.86 1.74
C LEU A 4 7.40 9.38 2.08
N VAL A 5 7.82 8.99 3.28
CA VAL A 5 7.67 7.61 3.74
C VAL A 5 6.62 7.61 4.85
N ALA A 6 5.53 6.87 4.63
CA ALA A 6 4.44 6.76 5.60
C ALA A 6 4.34 5.30 6.03
N VAL A 7 4.60 5.03 7.31
CA VAL A 7 4.60 3.68 7.86
C VAL A 7 3.42 3.55 8.82
N GLN A 8 2.46 2.69 8.49
CA GLN A 8 1.27 2.46 9.31
C GLN A 8 0.59 3.77 9.72
N PRO A 9 0.38 4.69 8.75
CA PRO A 9 0.03 6.08 9.11
C PRO A 9 -1.32 6.23 9.79
N THR A 10 -2.21 5.25 9.62
CA THR A 10 -3.57 5.34 10.17
C THR A 10 -3.81 4.34 11.30
N ARG A 11 -2.78 3.65 11.75
CA ARG A 11 -2.93 2.66 12.79
C ARG A 11 -3.41 3.32 14.09
N GLY A 12 -4.51 2.80 14.64
CA GLY A 12 -5.04 3.29 15.89
C GLY A 12 -5.84 4.58 15.81
N LEU A 13 -6.11 5.08 14.60
CA LEU A 13 -6.86 6.32 14.42
C LEU A 13 -8.33 6.03 14.16
N ASP A 14 -9.19 7.02 14.48
CA ASP A 14 -10.61 6.92 14.13
C ASP A 14 -10.83 7.29 12.66
N VAL A 15 -12.07 7.09 12.17
CA VAL A 15 -12.40 7.24 10.76
C VAL A 15 -12.11 8.65 10.25
N GLY A 16 -12.45 9.68 11.04
CA GLY A 16 -12.20 11.06 10.60
C GLY A 16 -10.73 11.36 10.48
N ALA A 17 -9.92 10.90 11.42
CA ALA A 17 -8.49 11.09 11.38
C ALA A 17 -7.86 10.31 10.22
N ILE A 18 -8.36 9.11 9.95
CA ILE A 18 -7.90 8.30 8.82
C ILE A 18 -8.13 9.05 7.51
N GLU A 19 -9.33 9.60 7.32
CA GLU A 19 -9.63 10.35 6.10
C GLU A 19 -8.73 11.56 5.94
N TYR A 20 -8.46 12.25 7.04
CA TYR A 20 -7.58 13.42 7.00
C TYR A 20 -6.16 13.01 6.54
N ILE A 21 -5.62 11.94 7.13
CA ILE A 21 -4.28 11.47 6.78
C ILE A 21 -4.23 11.03 5.32
N HIS A 22 -5.26 10.31 4.85
CA HIS A 22 -5.29 9.87 3.45
C HIS A 22 -5.30 11.06 2.50
N LYS A 23 -6.05 12.11 2.82
CA LYS A 23 -6.05 13.31 1.98
C LYS A 23 -4.70 13.99 1.96
N GLN A 24 -3.97 14.00 3.08
CA GLN A 24 -2.63 14.57 3.12
C GLN A 24 -1.66 13.76 2.25
N ILE A 25 -1.75 12.43 2.29
CA ILE A 25 -0.88 11.58 1.49
C ILE A 25 -1.13 11.83 0.00
N VAL A 26 -2.39 11.86 -0.41
CA VAL A 26 -2.73 12.10 -1.81
C VAL A 26 -2.28 13.50 -2.25
N ALA A 27 -2.43 14.49 -1.38
CA ALA A 27 -1.99 15.84 -1.69
C ALA A 27 -0.48 15.91 -1.93
N GLN A 28 0.30 15.17 -1.16
CA GLN A 28 1.75 15.13 -1.37
C GLN A 28 2.09 14.48 -2.71
N ARG A 29 1.40 13.39 -3.07
CA ARG A 29 1.60 12.76 -4.37
C ARG A 29 1.24 13.73 -5.49
N ASP A 30 0.10 14.41 -5.38
CA ASP A 30 -0.36 15.35 -6.40
C ASP A 30 0.56 16.56 -6.52
N ALA A 31 1.29 16.88 -5.46
CA ALA A 31 2.29 17.95 -5.50
C ALA A 31 3.61 17.52 -6.14
N GLY A 32 3.67 16.32 -6.70
CA GLY A 32 4.84 15.84 -7.41
C GLY A 32 5.83 15.06 -6.57
N LYS A 33 5.47 14.71 -5.34
CA LYS A 33 6.33 13.93 -4.47
C LYS A 33 6.08 12.44 -4.65
N ALA A 34 7.14 11.65 -4.50
CA ALA A 34 6.99 10.20 -4.44
C ALA A 34 6.58 9.82 -3.02
N VAL A 35 5.67 8.87 -2.89
CA VAL A 35 5.20 8.42 -1.58
C VAL A 35 5.39 6.92 -1.48
N LEU A 36 6.10 6.49 -0.43
CA LEU A 36 6.22 5.08 -0.09
C LEU A 36 5.31 4.82 1.11
N LEU A 37 4.27 4.04 0.89
CA LEU A 37 3.30 3.69 1.93
C LEU A 37 3.55 2.27 2.40
N VAL A 38 3.77 2.09 3.69
CA VAL A 38 3.92 0.77 4.29
C VAL A 38 2.72 0.55 5.21
N SER A 39 1.89 -0.44 4.89
CA SER A 39 0.66 -0.66 5.63
C SER A 39 0.27 -2.13 5.59
N LEU A 40 -0.37 -2.60 6.68
CA LEU A 40 -1.00 -3.91 6.73
C LEU A 40 -2.50 -3.82 6.45
N GLU A 41 -3.02 -2.60 6.28
CA GLU A 41 -4.43 -2.38 6.01
C GLU A 41 -4.65 -2.47 4.51
N LEU A 42 -5.25 -3.57 4.06
CA LEU A 42 -5.41 -3.80 2.62
C LEU A 42 -6.28 -2.75 1.95
N ASP A 43 -7.34 -2.29 2.62
CA ASP A 43 -8.19 -1.24 2.06
C ASP A 43 -7.41 0.04 1.85
N GLU A 44 -6.55 0.40 2.79
CA GLU A 44 -5.70 1.59 2.66
C GLU A 44 -4.77 1.47 1.47
N VAL A 45 -4.11 0.33 1.36
CA VAL A 45 -3.18 0.08 0.26
C VAL A 45 -3.89 0.14 -1.08
N MET A 46 -5.05 -0.52 -1.18
CA MET A 46 -5.83 -0.55 -2.43
C MET A 46 -6.31 0.84 -2.84
N ASN A 47 -6.71 1.66 -1.86
CA ASN A 47 -7.29 2.97 -2.17
C ASN A 47 -6.28 4.04 -2.48
N LEU A 48 -5.07 3.94 -1.93
CA LEU A 48 -4.08 5.01 -2.04
C LEU A 48 -2.96 4.72 -3.03
N SER A 49 -2.74 3.47 -3.37
CA SER A 49 -1.53 3.09 -4.11
C SER A 49 -1.76 3.09 -5.61
N ASP A 50 -0.73 3.49 -6.33
CA ASP A 50 -0.67 3.34 -7.78
C ASP A 50 -0.02 2.01 -8.16
N ARG A 51 0.79 1.47 -7.25
CA ARG A 51 1.54 0.25 -7.46
C ARG A 51 1.73 -0.42 -6.10
N ILE A 52 1.51 -1.71 -6.03
CA ILE A 52 1.55 -2.45 -4.77
C ILE A 52 2.62 -3.53 -4.83
N LEU A 53 3.48 -3.55 -3.83
CA LEU A 53 4.45 -4.63 -3.65
C LEU A 53 4.08 -5.39 -2.39
N VAL A 54 4.04 -6.70 -2.48
CA VAL A 54 3.78 -7.55 -1.32
C VAL A 54 5.08 -8.19 -0.89
N MET A 55 5.37 -8.10 0.42
CA MET A 55 6.56 -8.68 1.00
C MET A 55 6.19 -9.83 1.92
N TYR A 56 7.02 -10.86 1.92
CA TYR A 56 6.86 -11.99 2.82
C TYR A 56 8.25 -12.52 3.17
N GLU A 57 8.53 -12.58 4.47
CA GLU A 57 9.81 -13.09 4.99
C GLU A 57 11.02 -12.44 4.32
N GLY A 58 10.96 -11.12 4.19
CA GLY A 58 12.10 -10.36 3.68
C GLY A 58 12.22 -10.32 2.16
N GLU A 59 11.27 -10.92 1.45
CA GLU A 59 11.29 -10.95 -0.02
C GLU A 59 10.05 -10.29 -0.59
N ILE A 60 10.20 -9.68 -1.76
CA ILE A 60 9.06 -9.21 -2.52
C ILE A 60 8.51 -10.39 -3.29
N VAL A 61 7.29 -10.81 -2.93
CA VAL A 61 6.67 -12.01 -3.51
C VAL A 61 5.66 -11.68 -4.61
N GLY A 62 5.37 -10.42 -4.84
CA GLY A 62 4.48 -10.04 -5.93
C GLY A 62 4.40 -8.53 -6.09
N GLU A 63 4.08 -8.11 -7.31
CA GLU A 63 3.82 -6.72 -7.64
C GLU A 63 2.46 -6.66 -8.33
N PHE A 64 1.62 -5.70 -7.95
CA PHE A 64 0.23 -5.64 -8.38
C PHE A 64 -0.20 -4.23 -8.74
N ASP A 65 -1.14 -4.15 -9.67
CA ASP A 65 -1.84 -2.92 -9.98
C ASP A 65 -3.17 -2.96 -9.22
N PRO A 66 -3.46 -1.95 -8.37
CA PRO A 66 -4.71 -1.99 -7.59
C PRO A 66 -5.96 -2.01 -8.47
N LYS A 67 -5.86 -1.64 -9.73
CA LYS A 67 -7.00 -1.67 -10.65
C LYS A 67 -7.32 -3.07 -11.14
N THR A 68 -6.37 -4.01 -11.05
CA THR A 68 -6.54 -5.34 -11.61
C THR A 68 -6.41 -6.45 -10.58
N THR A 69 -6.09 -6.14 -9.35
CA THR A 69 -5.97 -7.12 -8.28
C THR A 69 -7.14 -7.00 -7.30
N THR A 70 -7.22 -7.95 -6.37
CA THR A 70 -8.26 -7.96 -5.35
C THR A 70 -7.64 -8.07 -3.97
N VAL A 71 -8.41 -7.71 -2.94
CA VAL A 71 -7.97 -7.88 -1.55
C VAL A 71 -7.69 -9.34 -1.26
N GLN A 72 -8.50 -10.24 -1.79
CA GLN A 72 -8.32 -11.67 -1.61
C GLN A 72 -6.99 -12.15 -2.19
N GLU A 73 -6.66 -11.68 -3.38
CA GLU A 73 -5.38 -12.05 -4.00
C GLU A 73 -4.21 -11.53 -3.18
N LEU A 74 -4.26 -10.27 -2.76
CA LEU A 74 -3.19 -9.70 -1.94
C LEU A 74 -3.03 -10.48 -0.63
N GLY A 75 -4.14 -10.87 -0.02
CA GLY A 75 -4.11 -11.62 1.21
C GLY A 75 -3.40 -12.96 1.08
N LEU A 76 -3.60 -13.63 -0.04
CA LEU A 76 -2.92 -14.91 -0.30
C LEU A 76 -1.40 -14.73 -0.38
N TYR A 77 -0.95 -13.69 -1.07
CA TYR A 77 0.48 -13.42 -1.17
C TYR A 77 1.07 -12.99 0.17
N MET A 78 0.34 -12.18 0.93
CA MET A 78 0.80 -11.73 2.25
C MET A 78 0.94 -12.87 3.24
N ALA A 79 0.13 -13.90 3.09
CA ALA A 79 0.19 -15.08 3.96
C ALA A 79 1.23 -16.10 3.51
N GLY A 80 1.91 -15.83 2.39
CA GLY A 80 2.90 -16.76 1.86
C GLY A 80 2.29 -17.95 1.15
N ALA A 81 0.96 -17.94 0.90
CA ALA A 81 0.29 -19.04 0.23
C ALA A 81 0.60 -19.09 -1.26
N LYS A 82 0.98 -17.96 -1.82
CA LYS A 82 1.33 -17.84 -3.23
C LYS A 82 2.57 -16.96 -3.39
N LYS A 83 3.27 -17.16 -4.50
CA LYS A 83 4.38 -16.31 -4.88
C LYS A 83 4.31 -16.14 -6.39
N LYS A 84 4.36 -14.89 -6.86
CA LYS A 84 4.34 -14.62 -8.28
C LYS A 84 5.63 -15.14 -8.92
N GLU A 85 5.48 -15.80 -10.06
CA GLU A 85 6.63 -16.23 -10.83
C GLU A 85 7.41 -15.03 -11.32
N ALA A 86 8.73 -15.07 -11.18
CA ALA A 86 9.58 -14.04 -11.75
C ALA A 86 9.61 -14.23 -13.26
N LYS A 87 9.50 -13.12 -13.95
CA LYS A 87 9.54 -13.16 -15.42
C LYS A 87 10.66 -12.32 -15.95
#